data_549844092242bf779e9274bcef82459d
#
_entry.id   549844092242bf779e9274bcef82459d
#
_cell.length_a   1.000
_cell.length_b   1.000
_cell.length_c   1.000
_cell.angle_alpha   90.00
_cell.angle_beta   90.00
_cell.angle_gamma   90.00
#
_symmetry.space_group_name_H-M   'P 1'
#
loop_
_entity.id
_entity.type
_entity.pdbx_description
1 polymer ?
#
loop_
_entity_poly.entity_id
_entity_poly.type
_entity_poly.pdbx_seq_one_letter_code
_entity_poly.pdbx_strand_id
1 'polypeptide(L)'
;MKNGFVNGIILASLVGFANVSAPISAPRGQIAPPASKVARPLGGGGNALERAGGLVSRPASKQTYKVVNAQKIVREDVIREVVDELADRLQLPVELVSVGEGKGEDVNGPALVLTMKREQPSLMVSPERGMAWVGLHALMTDEPAADRLESRVRKEIWRGFVYSLGGGNSTFPHCVMKPVTTLAELDAIDARSACPEAFNAVLAGADKFGISGVRTTTYLRACREGWAPKPTNDIQRAIWNEVKNPASRWEKDFDSKGK
;
A
#
# COMPACT_ATOMS: atom_id res chain seq x y z
N MET A 1 52.23 39.40 3.94
CA MET A 1 53.03 38.51 3.09
C MET A 1 52.02 37.63 2.41
N LYS A 2 51.55 38.01 1.26
CA LYS A 2 52.01 37.80 -0.13
C LYS A 2 51.92 36.32 -0.55
N ASN A 3 51.04 36.13 -1.52
CA ASN A 3 51.08 35.24 -2.68
C ASN A 3 50.37 33.88 -2.51
N GLY A 4 49.67 33.34 -3.46
CA GLY A 4 49.51 33.70 -4.88
C GLY A 4 48.38 32.86 -5.50
N PHE A 5 47.74 33.50 -6.42
CA PHE A 5 46.80 32.93 -7.38
C PHE A 5 47.50 31.95 -8.32
N VAL A 6 46.89 30.80 -8.59
CA VAL A 6 47.17 30.02 -9.80
C VAL A 6 45.87 29.76 -10.53
N ASN A 7 45.68 30.48 -11.64
CA ASN A 7 44.71 30.23 -12.67
C ASN A 7 45.10 28.94 -13.46
N GLY A 8 44.22 27.96 -13.50
CA GLY A 8 44.33 26.81 -14.39
C GLY A 8 43.17 26.82 -15.38
N ILE A 9 43.45 27.36 -16.57
CA ILE A 9 42.60 27.23 -17.76
C ILE A 9 42.69 25.80 -18.28
N ILE A 10 41.59 25.09 -18.35
CA ILE A 10 41.50 23.82 -19.09
C ILE A 10 40.54 24.02 -20.26
N LEU A 11 41.12 23.86 -21.47
CA LEU A 11 40.49 23.92 -22.77
C LEU A 11 39.34 22.89 -22.89
N ALA A 12 38.27 23.37 -23.45
CA ALA A 12 37.17 22.55 -23.97
C ALA A 12 37.58 21.89 -25.26
N SER A 13 37.57 20.56 -25.32
CA SER A 13 37.65 19.80 -26.57
C SER A 13 36.20 19.47 -27.02
N LEU A 14 35.77 20.19 -28.05
CA LEU A 14 34.58 19.88 -28.86
C LEU A 14 34.89 18.64 -29.71
N VAL A 15 34.24 17.52 -29.42
CA VAL A 15 34.16 16.40 -30.36
C VAL A 15 32.76 16.42 -30.96
N GLY A 16 32.67 16.84 -32.19
CA GLY A 16 31.47 16.78 -33.01
C GLY A 16 31.13 15.35 -33.38
N PHE A 17 29.94 14.90 -33.01
CA PHE A 17 29.33 13.70 -33.59
C PHE A 17 28.35 14.08 -34.68
N ALA A 18 28.66 13.67 -35.89
CA ALA A 18 27.83 13.81 -37.06
C ALA A 18 26.56 12.96 -36.93
N ASN A 19 25.41 13.61 -37.07
CA ASN A 19 24.14 12.96 -37.27
C ASN A 19 24.07 12.27 -38.62
N VAL A 20 23.99 10.95 -38.62
CA VAL A 20 23.59 10.17 -39.81
C VAL A 20 22.13 9.72 -39.56
N SER A 21 21.23 10.48 -40.16
CA SER A 21 19.81 10.10 -40.23
C SER A 21 19.60 9.23 -41.46
N ALA A 22 19.35 7.95 -41.28
CA ALA A 22 18.79 7.08 -42.30
C ALA A 22 17.29 6.85 -42.04
N PRO A 23 16.42 7.06 -43.02
CA PRO A 23 14.99 6.75 -42.84
C PRO A 23 14.78 5.25 -43.10
N ILE A 24 14.41 4.50 -42.05
CA ILE A 24 13.92 3.15 -42.21
C ILE A 24 12.41 3.22 -42.42
N SER A 25 11.98 3.14 -43.66
CA SER A 25 10.58 2.90 -44.02
C SER A 25 10.26 1.42 -43.79
N ALA A 26 9.57 1.11 -42.68
CA ALA A 26 8.95 -0.18 -42.47
C ALA A 26 7.52 -0.18 -43.05
N PRO A 27 7.08 -1.21 -43.80
CA PRO A 27 5.72 -1.30 -44.30
C PRO A 27 4.76 -1.51 -43.14
N ARG A 28 3.77 -0.62 -43.05
CA ARG A 28 2.60 -0.79 -42.14
C ARG A 28 1.75 -1.97 -42.61
N GLY A 29 2.07 -3.16 -42.13
CA GLY A 29 1.09 -4.25 -42.09
C GLY A 29 0.00 -3.88 -41.10
N GLN A 30 -1.20 -3.60 -41.60
CA GLN A 30 -2.40 -3.50 -40.80
C GLN A 30 -2.68 -4.89 -40.20
N ILE A 31 -2.22 -5.08 -38.95
CA ILE A 31 -2.69 -6.19 -38.13
C ILE A 31 -4.08 -5.80 -37.68
N ALA A 32 -5.11 -6.44 -38.28
CA ALA A 32 -6.46 -6.34 -37.78
C ALA A 32 -6.46 -6.71 -36.29
N PRO A 33 -7.13 -5.93 -35.42
CA PRO A 33 -7.21 -6.29 -34.01
C PRO A 33 -7.86 -7.69 -33.94
N PRO A 34 -7.30 -8.62 -33.14
CA PRO A 34 -7.92 -9.90 -32.94
C PRO A 34 -9.33 -9.67 -32.45
N ALA A 35 -10.31 -10.32 -33.11
CA ALA A 35 -11.71 -10.28 -32.73
C ALA A 35 -11.79 -10.42 -31.21
N SER A 36 -12.41 -9.44 -30.54
CA SER A 36 -12.61 -9.43 -29.11
C SER A 36 -13.27 -10.74 -28.75
N LYS A 37 -12.47 -11.68 -28.24
CA LYS A 37 -13.02 -12.85 -27.55
C LYS A 37 -13.84 -12.25 -26.42
N VAL A 38 -15.16 -12.28 -26.58
CA VAL A 38 -16.12 -12.02 -25.54
C VAL A 38 -15.52 -12.65 -24.28
N ALA A 39 -15.18 -11.81 -23.33
CA ALA A 39 -14.62 -12.26 -22.06
C ALA A 39 -15.65 -13.25 -21.52
N ARG A 40 -15.29 -14.54 -21.52
CA ARG A 40 -16.07 -15.55 -20.80
C ARG A 40 -16.17 -15.01 -19.39
N PRO A 41 -17.38 -14.83 -18.85
CA PRO A 41 -17.51 -14.46 -17.46
C PRO A 41 -16.67 -15.48 -16.71
N LEU A 42 -15.67 -15.03 -15.98
CA LEU A 42 -14.90 -15.87 -15.07
C LEU A 42 -15.94 -16.61 -14.26
N GLY A 43 -16.07 -17.91 -14.51
CA GLY A 43 -17.05 -18.78 -13.90
C GLY A 43 -16.73 -18.95 -12.42
N GLY A 44 -17.00 -17.90 -11.66
CA GLY A 44 -17.10 -17.97 -10.22
C GLY A 44 -18.37 -18.76 -9.95
N GLY A 45 -18.24 -20.05 -9.67
CA GLY A 45 -19.30 -20.91 -9.15
C GLY A 45 -19.72 -20.50 -7.74
N GLY A 46 -20.02 -19.22 -7.52
CA GLY A 46 -20.70 -18.75 -6.32
C GLY A 46 -22.10 -19.34 -6.32
N ASN A 47 -22.43 -20.06 -5.25
CA ASN A 47 -23.74 -20.66 -5.05
C ASN A 47 -24.83 -19.63 -5.35
N ALA A 48 -25.95 -20.07 -5.96
CA ALA A 48 -27.12 -19.22 -6.24
C ALA A 48 -27.56 -18.43 -4.98
N LEU A 49 -27.41 -19.03 -3.81
CA LEU A 49 -27.64 -18.42 -2.49
C LEU A 49 -26.72 -17.24 -2.21
N GLU A 50 -25.44 -17.31 -2.62
CA GLU A 50 -24.47 -16.22 -2.42
C GLU A 50 -24.85 -14.96 -3.21
N ARG A 51 -25.38 -15.13 -4.42
CA ARG A 51 -25.86 -14.02 -5.26
C ARG A 51 -27.21 -13.48 -4.82
N ALA A 52 -28.08 -14.36 -4.30
CA ALA A 52 -29.45 -14.03 -3.94
C ALA A 52 -29.57 -13.11 -2.71
N GLY A 53 -28.62 -13.17 -1.77
CA GLY A 53 -28.61 -12.31 -0.60
C GLY A 53 -28.26 -10.83 -0.89
N GLY A 54 -27.80 -10.54 -2.12
CA GLY A 54 -27.41 -9.20 -2.54
C GLY A 54 -26.06 -8.75 -2.00
N LEU A 55 -25.65 -7.53 -2.37
CA LEU A 55 -24.46 -6.87 -1.87
C LEU A 55 -24.79 -6.03 -0.66
N VAL A 56 -23.87 -6.01 0.31
CA VAL A 56 -23.94 -5.15 1.49
C VAL A 56 -22.63 -4.42 1.65
N SER A 57 -22.69 -3.19 2.14
CA SER A 57 -21.52 -2.35 2.36
C SER A 57 -21.31 -2.12 3.85
N ARG A 58 -20.08 -2.29 4.31
CA ARG A 58 -19.62 -1.85 5.61
C ARG A 58 -19.01 -0.46 5.45
N PRO A 59 -19.43 0.54 6.21
CA PRO A 59 -18.78 1.87 6.19
C PRO A 59 -17.32 1.76 6.67
N ALA A 60 -16.49 2.71 6.25
CA ALA A 60 -15.15 2.86 6.81
C ALA A 60 -15.23 3.05 8.33
N SER A 61 -14.19 2.60 9.04
CA SER A 61 -14.08 2.84 10.48
C SER A 61 -13.86 4.34 10.75
N LYS A 62 -14.13 4.76 11.98
CA LYS A 62 -13.74 6.09 12.47
C LYS A 62 -12.26 6.16 12.84
N GLN A 63 -11.63 5.01 13.05
CA GLN A 63 -10.20 4.92 13.34
C GLN A 63 -9.43 5.06 12.03
N THR A 64 -8.43 5.94 12.02
CA THR A 64 -7.56 6.19 10.87
C THR A 64 -6.13 5.77 11.19
N TYR A 65 -5.36 5.38 10.17
CA TYR A 65 -3.92 5.27 10.27
C TYR A 65 -3.31 6.65 10.02
N LYS A 66 -2.43 7.11 10.90
CA LYS A 66 -1.85 8.45 10.82
C LYS A 66 -0.46 8.40 10.23
N VAL A 67 -0.19 9.25 9.23
CA VAL A 67 1.17 9.55 8.81
C VAL A 67 1.51 10.93 9.36
N VAL A 68 2.43 10.98 10.32
CA VAL A 68 2.76 12.19 11.06
C VAL A 68 4.03 12.82 10.52
N ASN A 69 3.91 13.99 9.93
CA ASN A 69 5.04 14.80 9.51
C ASN A 69 5.40 15.79 10.62
N ALA A 70 6.36 15.40 11.47
CA ALA A 70 6.87 16.24 12.55
C ALA A 70 8.03 17.17 12.10
N GLN A 71 8.38 17.14 10.82
CA GLN A 71 9.54 17.82 10.26
C GLN A 71 9.18 18.49 8.92
N LYS A 72 9.83 19.61 8.60
CA LYS A 72 9.57 20.34 7.35
C LYS A 72 10.64 20.10 6.26
N ILE A 73 11.48 19.08 6.42
CA ILE A 73 12.58 18.79 5.50
C ILE A 73 12.09 18.23 4.18
N VAL A 74 11.12 17.32 4.24
CA VAL A 74 10.47 16.79 3.06
C VAL A 74 9.22 17.62 2.79
N ARG A 75 9.01 17.96 1.54
CA ARG A 75 7.83 18.72 1.12
C ARG A 75 6.55 17.96 1.47
N GLU A 76 5.58 18.69 2.00
CA GLU A 76 4.32 18.10 2.44
C GLU A 76 3.51 17.50 1.28
N ASP A 77 3.57 18.10 0.10
CA ASP A 77 2.89 17.60 -1.09
C ASP A 77 3.40 16.20 -1.51
N VAL A 78 4.71 15.94 -1.38
CA VAL A 78 5.31 14.61 -1.63
C VAL A 78 4.76 13.56 -0.66
N ILE A 79 4.68 13.91 0.63
CA ILE A 79 4.16 13.00 1.65
C ILE A 79 2.66 12.76 1.44
N ARG A 80 1.92 13.81 1.12
CA ARG A 80 0.47 13.75 0.84
C ARG A 80 0.18 12.83 -0.34
N GLU A 81 0.94 12.93 -1.43
CA GLU A 81 0.80 12.04 -2.58
C GLU A 81 0.94 10.56 -2.18
N VAL A 82 1.91 10.24 -1.31
CA VAL A 82 2.09 8.85 -0.82
C VAL A 82 0.94 8.42 0.07
N VAL A 83 0.45 9.30 0.94
CA VAL A 83 -0.69 9.02 1.83
C VAL A 83 -1.96 8.76 1.02
N ASP A 84 -2.21 9.59 0.01
CA ASP A 84 -3.35 9.43 -0.89
C ASP A 84 -3.24 8.11 -1.69
N GLU A 85 -2.03 7.77 -2.16
CA GLU A 85 -1.77 6.49 -2.83
C GLU A 85 -2.01 5.29 -1.91
N LEU A 86 -1.59 5.36 -0.64
CA LEU A 86 -1.86 4.32 0.37
C LEU A 86 -3.36 4.13 0.59
N ALA A 87 -4.08 5.25 0.80
CA ALA A 87 -5.52 5.24 1.03
C ALA A 87 -6.28 4.64 -0.16
N ASP A 88 -5.93 5.06 -1.37
CA ASP A 88 -6.59 4.62 -2.61
C ASP A 88 -6.34 3.15 -2.92
N ARG A 89 -5.08 2.70 -2.85
CA ARG A 89 -4.73 1.31 -3.21
C ARG A 89 -5.26 0.28 -2.22
N LEU A 90 -5.30 0.63 -0.94
CA LEU A 90 -5.70 -0.29 0.12
C LEU A 90 -7.15 -0.07 0.56
N GLN A 91 -7.78 1.01 0.10
CA GLN A 91 -9.13 1.43 0.51
C GLN A 91 -9.24 1.54 2.05
N LEU A 92 -8.17 2.00 2.69
CA LEU A 92 -8.09 2.22 4.12
C LEU A 92 -8.15 3.72 4.45
N PRO A 93 -8.72 4.12 5.58
CA PRO A 93 -8.66 5.50 6.05
C PRO A 93 -7.24 5.81 6.56
N VAL A 94 -6.45 6.47 5.73
CA VAL A 94 -5.11 6.98 6.05
C VAL A 94 -5.14 8.49 5.98
N GLU A 95 -4.56 9.17 6.96
CA GLU A 95 -4.54 10.63 7.02
C GLU A 95 -3.14 11.18 7.27
N LEU A 96 -2.81 12.29 6.61
CA LEU A 96 -1.60 13.05 6.89
C LEU A 96 -1.86 14.04 8.02
N VAL A 97 -1.04 13.98 9.07
CA VAL A 97 -1.07 14.89 10.19
C VAL A 97 0.23 15.68 10.21
N SER A 98 0.17 16.96 9.86
CA SER A 98 1.30 17.87 9.97
C SER A 98 1.30 18.53 11.33
N VAL A 99 2.35 18.30 12.12
CA VAL A 99 2.53 18.88 13.45
C VAL A 99 3.80 19.73 13.50
N GLY A 100 3.86 20.67 14.42
CA GLY A 100 5.07 21.46 14.64
C GLY A 100 6.20 20.58 15.20
N GLU A 101 7.45 21.05 15.02
CA GLU A 101 8.66 20.35 15.45
C GLU A 101 8.57 19.85 16.90
N GLY A 102 8.96 18.60 17.12
CA GLY A 102 9.00 17.96 18.44
C GLY A 102 7.67 17.49 19.01
N LYS A 103 6.53 17.76 18.37
CA LYS A 103 5.20 17.37 18.89
C LYS A 103 4.66 16.05 18.33
N GLY A 104 5.35 15.42 17.38
CA GLY A 104 4.87 14.22 16.68
C GLY A 104 5.19 12.90 17.38
N GLU A 105 5.86 12.90 18.52
CA GLU A 105 6.36 11.67 19.16
C GLU A 105 5.31 10.98 20.03
N ASP A 106 4.34 11.72 20.55
CA ASP A 106 3.28 11.20 21.42
C ASP A 106 1.99 10.89 20.64
N VAL A 107 2.11 10.19 19.53
CA VAL A 107 0.93 9.76 18.77
C VAL A 107 0.31 8.54 19.40
N ASN A 108 -0.93 8.68 19.84
CA ASN A 108 -1.73 7.56 20.33
C ASN A 108 -2.37 6.82 19.16
N GLY A 109 -2.18 5.51 19.11
CA GLY A 109 -2.76 4.62 18.10
C GLY A 109 -1.82 4.33 16.91
N PRO A 110 -2.31 3.60 15.91
CA PRO A 110 -1.52 3.19 14.75
C PRO A 110 -1.06 4.38 13.93
N ALA A 111 0.26 4.48 13.72
CA ALA A 111 0.83 5.62 13.01
C ALA A 111 2.22 5.34 12.44
N LEU A 112 2.60 6.14 11.44
CA LEU A 112 3.96 6.29 10.96
C LEU A 112 4.42 7.71 11.24
N VAL A 113 5.59 7.86 11.86
CA VAL A 113 6.15 9.16 12.25
C VAL A 113 7.45 9.42 11.48
N LEU A 114 7.51 10.53 10.76
CA LEU A 114 8.73 11.04 10.15
C LEU A 114 9.51 11.81 11.21
N THR A 115 10.77 11.43 11.48
CA THR A 115 11.57 11.97 12.59
C THR A 115 13.01 12.32 12.18
N MET A 116 13.61 13.27 12.86
CA MET A 116 15.02 13.73 12.66
C MET A 116 15.99 13.20 13.71
N LYS A 117 15.62 12.23 14.52
CA LYS A 117 16.51 11.68 15.53
C LYS A 117 17.77 11.08 14.91
N ARG A 118 18.95 11.52 15.36
CA ARG A 118 20.25 11.12 14.78
C ARG A 118 20.57 9.63 14.96
N GLU A 119 20.17 9.05 16.08
CA GLU A 119 20.48 7.66 16.45
C GLU A 119 19.46 6.65 15.90
N GLN A 120 18.48 7.12 15.15
CA GLN A 120 17.41 6.27 14.64
C GLN A 120 17.79 5.71 13.26
N PRO A 121 17.56 4.42 13.01
CA PRO A 121 17.71 3.83 11.66
C PRO A 121 16.73 4.45 10.67
N SER A 122 16.95 4.23 9.36
CA SER A 122 16.05 4.71 8.31
C SER A 122 14.60 4.28 8.50
N LEU A 123 14.41 3.08 9.07
CA LEU A 123 13.10 2.53 9.41
C LEU A 123 13.16 1.75 10.72
N MET A 124 12.26 2.07 11.65
CA MET A 124 12.01 1.32 12.87
C MET A 124 10.52 0.99 12.94
N VAL A 125 10.17 -0.22 13.38
CA VAL A 125 8.79 -0.71 13.36
C VAL A 125 8.45 -1.42 14.66
N SER A 126 7.21 -1.23 15.12
CA SER A 126 6.59 -1.88 16.29
C SER A 126 5.21 -2.40 15.87
N PRO A 127 5.14 -3.62 15.29
CA PRO A 127 3.91 -4.15 14.73
C PRO A 127 2.81 -4.39 15.78
N GLU A 128 3.20 -4.70 17.01
CA GLU A 128 2.28 -4.89 18.14
C GLU A 128 1.54 -3.60 18.51
N ARG A 129 2.12 -2.43 18.20
CA ARG A 129 1.52 -1.10 18.40
C ARG A 129 0.94 -0.51 17.13
N GLY A 130 1.12 -1.14 15.97
CA GLY A 130 0.80 -0.58 14.66
C GLY A 130 1.65 0.64 14.31
N MET A 131 2.88 0.75 14.86
CA MET A 131 3.70 1.94 14.76
C MET A 131 4.92 1.74 13.86
N ALA A 132 5.29 2.79 13.13
CA ALA A 132 6.56 2.88 12.42
C ALA A 132 7.19 4.27 12.57
N TRP A 133 8.50 4.34 12.48
CA TRP A 133 9.26 5.59 12.46
C TRP A 133 10.22 5.58 11.28
N VAL A 134 10.18 6.63 10.48
CA VAL A 134 11.11 6.87 9.37
C VAL A 134 12.15 7.88 9.82
N GLY A 135 13.39 7.46 9.92
CA GLY A 135 14.52 8.27 10.35
C GLY A 135 15.09 9.08 9.19
N LEU A 136 14.65 10.33 9.03
CA LEU A 136 15.08 11.20 7.92
C LEU A 136 16.59 11.48 7.99
N HIS A 137 17.16 11.61 9.20
CA HIS A 137 18.60 11.82 9.36
C HIS A 137 19.40 10.65 8.74
N ALA A 138 18.98 9.41 8.95
CA ALA A 138 19.63 8.23 8.37
C ALA A 138 19.52 8.19 6.85
N LEU A 139 18.41 8.70 6.27
CA LEU A 139 18.21 8.79 4.81
C LEU A 139 19.05 9.87 4.14
N MET A 140 19.63 10.79 4.94
CA MET A 140 20.39 11.95 4.47
C MET A 140 21.91 11.81 4.70
N THR A 141 22.40 10.69 5.22
CA THR A 141 23.81 10.52 5.63
C THR A 141 24.83 10.66 4.49
N ASP A 142 24.40 10.44 3.24
CA ASP A 142 25.22 10.59 2.03
C ASP A 142 24.89 11.87 1.24
N GLU A 143 24.25 12.86 1.89
CA GLU A 143 23.88 14.15 1.30
C GLU A 143 23.16 14.01 -0.07
N PRO A 144 22.07 13.25 -0.14
CA PRO A 144 21.40 12.98 -1.41
C PRO A 144 20.78 14.25 -2.00
N ALA A 145 20.67 14.31 -3.33
CA ALA A 145 19.85 15.31 -4.00
C ALA A 145 18.38 15.19 -3.55
N ALA A 146 17.60 16.26 -3.67
CA ALA A 146 16.24 16.35 -3.13
C ALA A 146 15.32 15.25 -3.68
N ASP A 147 15.38 14.97 -4.97
CA ASP A 147 14.61 13.92 -5.64
C ASP A 147 14.93 12.51 -5.13
N ARG A 148 16.21 12.25 -4.83
CA ARG A 148 16.65 11.00 -4.22
C ARG A 148 16.13 10.85 -2.81
N LEU A 149 16.20 11.91 -2.01
CA LEU A 149 15.65 11.92 -0.64
C LEU A 149 14.14 11.66 -0.67
N GLU A 150 13.41 12.37 -1.51
CA GLU A 150 11.96 12.18 -1.69
C GLU A 150 11.62 10.74 -2.10
N SER A 151 12.40 10.15 -3.01
CA SER A 151 12.24 8.75 -3.41
C SER A 151 12.46 7.77 -2.24
N ARG A 152 13.51 7.99 -1.44
CA ARG A 152 13.79 7.19 -0.23
C ARG A 152 12.67 7.30 0.79
N VAL A 153 12.20 8.51 1.07
CA VAL A 153 11.10 8.76 2.01
C VAL A 153 9.82 8.08 1.55
N ARG A 154 9.47 8.18 0.27
CA ARG A 154 8.32 7.49 -0.31
C ARG A 154 8.39 5.98 -0.07
N LYS A 155 9.55 5.37 -0.36
CA LYS A 155 9.76 3.94 -0.16
C LYS A 155 9.64 3.54 1.32
N GLU A 156 10.25 4.30 2.22
CA GLU A 156 10.22 3.99 3.66
C GLU A 156 8.84 4.26 4.28
N ILE A 157 8.04 5.20 3.78
CA ILE A 157 6.64 5.34 4.18
C ILE A 157 5.86 4.07 3.81
N TRP A 158 5.98 3.57 2.58
CA TRP A 158 5.34 2.32 2.16
C TRP A 158 5.78 1.13 3.00
N ARG A 159 7.09 0.98 3.21
CA ARG A 159 7.68 -0.12 4.00
C ARG A 159 7.21 -0.05 5.45
N GLY A 160 7.32 1.11 6.07
CA GLY A 160 6.91 1.35 7.45
C GLY A 160 5.41 1.08 7.67
N PHE A 161 4.57 1.55 6.75
CA PHE A 161 3.14 1.29 6.78
C PHE A 161 2.84 -0.23 6.70
N VAL A 162 3.43 -0.93 5.74
CA VAL A 162 3.19 -2.36 5.54
C VAL A 162 3.69 -3.18 6.74
N TYR A 163 4.91 -2.93 7.21
CA TYR A 163 5.47 -3.66 8.36
C TYR A 163 4.72 -3.37 9.65
N SER A 164 4.31 -2.13 9.91
CA SER A 164 3.57 -1.78 11.13
C SER A 164 2.22 -2.48 11.22
N LEU A 165 1.63 -2.84 10.09
CA LEU A 165 0.39 -3.59 10.00
C LEU A 165 0.60 -5.10 9.77
N GLY A 166 1.82 -5.60 10.04
CA GLY A 166 2.12 -7.04 10.04
C GLY A 166 2.45 -7.63 8.67
N GLY A 167 2.66 -6.80 7.65
CA GLY A 167 3.22 -7.27 6.38
C GLY A 167 4.70 -7.64 6.52
N GLY A 168 5.22 -8.39 5.56
CA GLY A 168 6.59 -8.87 5.54
C GLY A 168 7.35 -8.49 4.27
N ASN A 169 8.58 -8.99 4.17
CA ASN A 169 9.37 -8.88 2.95
C ASN A 169 8.70 -9.62 1.79
N SER A 170 8.92 -9.11 0.59
CA SER A 170 8.46 -9.75 -0.65
C SER A 170 9.65 -10.03 -1.57
N THR A 171 9.61 -11.17 -2.24
CA THR A 171 10.57 -11.55 -3.29
C THR A 171 10.14 -11.05 -4.68
N PHE A 172 8.96 -10.43 -4.77
CA PHE A 172 8.44 -9.94 -6.04
C PHE A 172 9.33 -8.81 -6.60
N PRO A 173 9.75 -8.87 -7.89
CA PRO A 173 10.74 -7.94 -8.46
C PRO A 173 10.35 -6.47 -8.34
N HIS A 174 9.07 -6.16 -8.56
CA HIS A 174 8.52 -4.81 -8.56
C HIS A 174 7.76 -4.50 -7.27
N CYS A 175 8.37 -4.77 -6.13
CA CYS A 175 7.80 -4.52 -4.81
C CYS A 175 8.76 -3.71 -3.94
N VAL A 176 8.25 -2.65 -3.29
CA VAL A 176 9.05 -1.86 -2.35
C VAL A 176 9.45 -2.64 -1.11
N MET A 177 8.78 -3.79 -0.86
CA MET A 177 8.99 -4.64 0.33
C MET A 177 10.19 -5.60 0.19
N LYS A 178 11.11 -5.36 -0.73
CA LYS A 178 12.37 -6.11 -0.79
C LYS A 178 13.17 -5.92 0.51
N PRO A 179 13.92 -6.93 0.97
CA PRO A 179 14.88 -6.74 2.07
C PRO A 179 15.86 -5.61 1.74
N VAL A 180 16.09 -4.72 2.68
CA VAL A 180 17.01 -3.58 2.55
C VAL A 180 17.81 -3.46 3.84
N THR A 181 19.11 -3.40 3.72
CA THR A 181 20.06 -3.20 4.82
C THR A 181 20.91 -1.94 4.65
N THR A 182 20.98 -1.43 3.42
CA THR A 182 21.78 -0.24 3.07
C THR A 182 20.96 0.77 2.25
N LEU A 183 21.39 2.03 2.25
CA LEU A 183 20.76 3.07 1.39
C LEU A 183 20.93 2.76 -0.10
N ALA A 184 22.04 2.15 -0.50
CA ALA A 184 22.27 1.75 -1.89
C ALA A 184 21.25 0.69 -2.35
N GLU A 185 20.91 -0.28 -1.48
CA GLU A 185 19.86 -1.25 -1.76
C GLU A 185 18.48 -0.60 -1.83
N LEU A 186 18.19 0.38 -0.96
CA LEU A 186 16.96 1.16 -1.00
C LEU A 186 16.85 1.95 -2.30
N ASP A 187 17.93 2.58 -2.73
CA ASP A 187 17.99 3.33 -3.99
C ASP A 187 17.81 2.42 -5.21
N ALA A 188 18.35 1.20 -5.16
CA ALA A 188 18.26 0.22 -6.24
C ALA A 188 16.84 -0.36 -6.43
N ILE A 189 15.91 -0.14 -5.50
CA ILE A 189 14.51 -0.52 -5.68
C ILE A 189 13.85 0.46 -6.67
N ASP A 190 13.44 -0.03 -7.84
CA ASP A 190 12.71 0.73 -8.85
C ASP A 190 11.19 0.84 -8.57
N ALA A 191 10.67 -0.04 -7.71
CA ALA A 191 9.27 -0.03 -7.29
C ALA A 191 8.93 1.16 -6.38
N ARG A 192 7.77 1.77 -6.60
CA ARG A 192 7.27 2.91 -5.82
C ARG A 192 6.27 2.51 -4.73
N SER A 193 5.72 1.30 -4.79
CA SER A 193 4.67 0.84 -3.88
C SER A 193 4.84 -0.64 -3.54
N ALA A 194 4.08 -1.11 -2.55
CA ALA A 194 4.00 -2.52 -2.21
C ALA A 194 3.25 -3.33 -3.27
N CYS A 195 3.59 -4.62 -3.38
CA CYS A 195 2.90 -5.56 -4.24
C CYS A 195 1.57 -6.03 -3.61
N PRO A 196 0.61 -6.52 -4.42
CA PRO A 196 -0.69 -6.98 -3.92
C PRO A 196 -0.62 -8.10 -2.87
N GLU A 197 0.44 -8.91 -2.88
CA GLU A 197 0.64 -9.97 -1.88
C GLU A 197 0.73 -9.44 -0.45
N ALA A 198 1.33 -8.24 -0.28
CA ALA A 198 1.44 -7.58 1.02
C ALA A 198 0.08 -7.07 1.52
N PHE A 199 -0.90 -6.82 0.64
CA PHE A 199 -2.16 -6.17 0.98
C PHE A 199 -3.03 -7.01 1.92
N ASN A 200 -3.06 -8.33 1.74
CA ASN A 200 -3.86 -9.19 2.63
C ASN A 200 -3.37 -9.14 4.08
N ALA A 201 -2.05 -9.14 4.29
CA ALA A 201 -1.47 -9.02 5.62
C ALA A 201 -1.76 -7.64 6.23
N VAL A 202 -1.62 -6.58 5.43
CA VAL A 202 -1.93 -5.20 5.85
C VAL A 202 -3.39 -5.05 6.26
N LEU A 203 -4.33 -5.56 5.47
CA LEU A 203 -5.76 -5.48 5.76
C LEU A 203 -6.11 -6.24 7.04
N ALA A 204 -5.54 -7.43 7.23
CA ALA A 204 -5.72 -8.22 8.46
C ALA A 204 -5.11 -7.51 9.68
N GLY A 205 -3.96 -6.86 9.52
CA GLY A 205 -3.33 -6.05 10.56
C GLY A 205 -4.13 -4.80 10.90
N ALA A 206 -4.62 -4.08 9.89
CA ALA A 206 -5.46 -2.90 10.06
C ALA A 206 -6.73 -3.22 10.86
N ASP A 207 -7.40 -4.34 10.56
CA ASP A 207 -8.59 -4.79 11.29
C ASP A 207 -8.31 -5.01 12.80
N LYS A 208 -7.10 -5.48 13.19
CA LYS A 208 -6.71 -5.63 14.62
C LYS A 208 -6.70 -4.30 15.36
N PHE A 209 -6.38 -3.21 14.66
CA PHE A 209 -6.38 -1.86 15.21
C PHE A 209 -7.72 -1.13 15.00
N GLY A 210 -8.74 -1.81 14.51
CA GLY A 210 -10.05 -1.21 14.23
C GLY A 210 -10.05 -0.28 13.02
N ILE A 211 -9.03 -0.36 12.15
CA ILE A 211 -8.94 0.42 10.91
C ILE A 211 -9.53 -0.41 9.78
N SER A 212 -10.62 0.05 9.19
CA SER A 212 -11.24 -0.64 8.06
C SER A 212 -11.81 0.36 7.06
N GLY A 213 -11.54 0.10 5.78
CA GLY A 213 -12.12 0.88 4.69
C GLY A 213 -13.58 0.52 4.40
N VAL A 214 -14.15 1.22 3.42
CA VAL A 214 -15.44 0.84 2.85
C VAL A 214 -15.29 -0.52 2.20
N ARG A 215 -16.15 -1.47 2.56
CA ARG A 215 -16.12 -2.82 1.99
C ARG A 215 -17.49 -3.23 1.52
N THR A 216 -17.58 -3.55 0.25
CA THR A 216 -18.80 -4.11 -0.35
C THR A 216 -18.58 -5.59 -0.66
N THR A 217 -19.45 -6.46 -0.18
CA THR A 217 -19.39 -7.89 -0.42
C THR A 217 -20.78 -8.52 -0.43
N THR A 218 -20.85 -9.82 -0.74
CA THR A 218 -22.12 -10.55 -0.65
C THR A 218 -22.58 -10.68 0.80
N TYR A 219 -23.90 -10.72 1.01
CA TYR A 219 -24.48 -10.86 2.35
C TYR A 219 -23.97 -12.10 3.08
N LEU A 220 -23.85 -13.24 2.37
CA LEU A 220 -23.30 -14.47 2.93
C LEU A 220 -21.87 -14.28 3.46
N ARG A 221 -21.02 -13.62 2.69
CA ARG A 221 -19.65 -13.36 3.11
C ARG A 221 -19.58 -12.42 4.32
N ALA A 222 -20.39 -11.38 4.31
CA ALA A 222 -20.51 -10.47 5.45
C ALA A 222 -20.98 -11.18 6.73
N CYS A 223 -21.92 -12.15 6.62
CA CYS A 223 -22.34 -12.99 7.75
C CYS A 223 -21.20 -13.86 8.28
N ARG A 224 -20.43 -14.52 7.39
CA ARG A 224 -19.28 -15.35 7.76
C ARG A 224 -18.18 -14.54 8.45
N GLU A 225 -17.98 -13.31 8.03
CA GLU A 225 -17.04 -12.36 8.62
C GLU A 225 -17.58 -11.65 9.88
N GLY A 226 -18.84 -11.89 10.24
CA GLY A 226 -19.44 -11.40 11.50
C GLY A 226 -19.96 -9.97 11.51
N TRP A 227 -19.89 -9.23 10.38
CA TRP A 227 -20.29 -7.82 10.32
C TRP A 227 -21.54 -7.54 9.47
N ALA A 228 -22.22 -8.57 8.94
CA ALA A 228 -23.44 -8.38 8.19
C ALA A 228 -24.47 -7.52 8.95
N PRO A 229 -25.15 -6.60 8.26
CA PRO A 229 -26.28 -5.89 8.86
C PRO A 229 -27.43 -6.87 9.17
N LYS A 230 -28.40 -6.46 10.00
CA LYS A 230 -29.60 -7.26 10.23
C LYS A 230 -30.30 -7.57 8.90
N PRO A 231 -30.81 -8.80 8.72
CA PRO A 231 -31.45 -9.20 7.46
C PRO A 231 -32.70 -8.35 7.18
N THR A 232 -32.82 -7.89 5.94
CA THR A 232 -33.95 -7.07 5.47
C THR A 232 -34.97 -7.85 4.63
N ASN A 233 -34.62 -9.08 4.20
CA ASN A 233 -35.50 -9.94 3.42
C ASN A 233 -35.36 -11.41 3.82
N ASP A 234 -36.23 -12.29 3.31
CA ASP A 234 -36.29 -13.70 3.67
C ASP A 234 -35.01 -14.47 3.29
N ILE A 235 -34.41 -14.13 2.16
CA ILE A 235 -33.17 -14.77 1.71
C ILE A 235 -32.02 -14.43 2.67
N GLN A 236 -31.90 -13.17 3.06
CA GLN A 236 -30.90 -12.76 4.03
C GLN A 236 -31.16 -13.40 5.41
N ARG A 237 -32.44 -13.55 5.81
CA ARG A 237 -32.81 -14.28 7.04
C ARG A 237 -32.38 -15.74 6.99
N ALA A 238 -32.59 -16.40 5.86
CA ALA A 238 -32.18 -17.79 5.68
C ALA A 238 -30.64 -17.94 5.78
N ILE A 239 -29.89 -17.07 5.08
CA ILE A 239 -28.41 -17.02 5.14
C ILE A 239 -27.93 -16.76 6.56
N TRP A 240 -28.52 -15.77 7.25
CA TRP A 240 -28.17 -15.41 8.60
C TRP A 240 -28.34 -16.57 9.58
N ASN A 241 -29.47 -17.26 9.49
CA ASN A 241 -29.78 -18.41 10.35
C ASN A 241 -28.84 -19.59 10.06
N GLU A 242 -28.52 -19.84 8.79
CA GLU A 242 -27.59 -20.90 8.39
C GLU A 242 -26.17 -20.66 8.93
N VAL A 243 -25.69 -19.40 8.88
CA VAL A 243 -24.33 -19.06 9.38
C VAL A 243 -24.27 -19.04 10.89
N LYS A 244 -25.31 -18.52 11.59
CA LYS A 244 -25.31 -18.42 13.07
C LYS A 244 -25.66 -19.71 13.79
N ASN A 245 -26.45 -20.60 13.16
CA ASN A 245 -26.84 -21.90 13.70
C ASN A 245 -26.39 -23.06 12.83
N PRO A 246 -25.07 -23.33 12.76
CA PRO A 246 -24.57 -24.44 11.93
C PRO A 246 -25.09 -25.82 12.39
N ALA A 247 -25.52 -25.96 13.65
CA ALA A 247 -26.13 -27.19 14.17
C ALA A 247 -27.41 -27.60 13.44
N SER A 248 -28.22 -26.63 12.96
CA SER A 248 -29.45 -26.93 12.25
C SER A 248 -29.23 -27.59 10.85
N ARG A 249 -28.02 -27.57 10.35
CA ARG A 249 -27.63 -28.19 9.08
C ARG A 249 -27.47 -29.70 9.22
N TRP A 250 -26.90 -30.14 10.33
CA TRP A 250 -26.66 -31.56 10.61
C TRP A 250 -27.95 -32.31 10.89
N GLU A 251 -28.94 -31.68 11.56
CA GLU A 251 -30.22 -32.28 11.84
C GLU A 251 -31.02 -32.54 10.53
N LYS A 252 -31.00 -31.60 9.58
CA LYS A 252 -31.72 -31.76 8.30
C LYS A 252 -31.13 -32.85 7.39
N ASP A 253 -29.81 -33.04 7.42
CA ASP A 253 -29.14 -34.07 6.61
C ASP A 253 -29.35 -35.49 7.20
N PHE A 254 -29.60 -35.62 8.49
CA PHE A 254 -29.92 -36.89 9.15
C PHE A 254 -31.34 -37.31 8.89
N ASP A 255 -32.31 -36.40 8.96
CA ASP A 255 -33.73 -36.72 8.70
C ASP A 255 -34.02 -37.05 7.23
N SER A 256 -33.23 -36.53 6.29
CA SER A 256 -33.38 -36.81 4.87
C SER A 256 -32.82 -38.18 4.42
N LYS A 257 -31.96 -38.81 5.22
CA LYS A 257 -31.36 -40.13 4.92
C LYS A 257 -32.00 -41.27 5.69
N GLY A 258 -33.03 -41.00 6.47
CA GLY A 258 -33.75 -41.98 7.28
C GLY A 258 -35.12 -42.38 6.74
N LYS A 259 -35.45 -42.06 5.46
CA LYS A 259 -36.71 -42.52 4.80
C LYS A 259 -36.39 -43.35 3.58
#